data_d2700ee6151dc8c748fa0ea21763a5ea
#
_entry.id   d2700ee6151dc8c748fa0ea21763a5ea
#
_cell.length_a   1.000
_cell.length_b   1.000
_cell.length_c   1.000
_cell.angle_alpha   90.00
_cell.angle_beta   90.00
_cell.angle_gamma   90.00
#
_symmetry.space_group_name_H-M   'P 1'
#
loop_
_entity.id
_entity.type
_entity.pdbx_description
1 polymer ?
#
loop_
_entity_poly.entity_id
_entity_poly.type
_entity_poly.pdbx_seq_one_letter_code
_entity_poly.pdbx_strand_id
1 'polypeptide(L)'
;MIFLVVALLLVSPALLEASPQTYWEQLHREPPLRGHPRNVTRQAEVKWITQYVDNFDPQNPSTWSMRYIQNGEHYQPGGPLFIFLGGEWEISPGYVMYGHFYDMAKELGAHLFYTEHRYYGQSRPTASTRSDLLKFLNIDQALADLAHFVEEMRRAIPGAENSKVIMAGGSYSATMVAWFRQKYPHLVDGGWASSAPLLAKLDFVEYKEVVSESIRLVGGDACADRIERAYEQIEDHLAREEFDKVREEFKVCNNINFANSLDSAMFLSSISDYFAGVVQYHSPGDIEGVCEIIMDDSIENDMEALANWFIRGVNQCMDMTYDSTIRYYRSIDWNHGANRGAMRPWLYQTCAEYGWYQTSGSENQIFGSGFPVDLYVRMCYDLYDYIFYPARLDANIKRTNTIYGHMNPEVTNVFFTQGQLDPWRPMGLQEDLNDQSPTVVIPMASHVADMGSISDRDSPEMLAAKERVFELIKQWIS
;
A
#
# COMPACT_ATOMS: atom_id res chain seq x y z
N MET A 1 0.51 -27.49 -42.09
CA MET A 1 1.13 -27.69 -40.77
C MET A 1 1.12 -26.31 -40.12
N ILE A 2 0.08 -26.04 -39.36
CA ILE A 2 -0.09 -24.79 -38.62
C ILE A 2 0.37 -25.09 -37.22
N PHE A 3 1.47 -24.47 -36.79
CA PHE A 3 1.93 -24.55 -35.40
C PHE A 3 1.07 -23.59 -34.55
N LEU A 4 0.17 -24.16 -33.73
CA LEU A 4 -0.44 -23.46 -32.63
C LEU A 4 0.65 -23.23 -31.56
N VAL A 5 1.06 -21.99 -31.40
CA VAL A 5 1.86 -21.57 -30.24
C VAL A 5 0.87 -21.33 -29.10
N VAL A 6 0.75 -22.31 -28.23
CA VAL A 6 0.08 -22.12 -26.94
C VAL A 6 1.00 -21.24 -26.09
N ALA A 7 0.63 -19.98 -25.96
CA ALA A 7 1.24 -19.08 -24.98
C ALA A 7 0.80 -19.56 -23.57
N LEU A 8 1.66 -20.35 -22.91
CA LEU A 8 1.55 -20.55 -21.48
C LEU A 8 1.80 -19.19 -20.78
N LEU A 9 0.72 -18.56 -20.36
CA LEU A 9 0.77 -17.46 -19.42
C LEU A 9 1.44 -17.95 -18.14
N LEU A 10 2.69 -17.58 -17.96
CA LEU A 10 3.41 -17.75 -16.70
C LEU A 10 2.78 -16.80 -15.68
N VAL A 11 1.75 -17.25 -14.99
CA VAL A 11 1.36 -16.69 -13.69
C VAL A 11 2.62 -16.73 -12.83
N SER A 12 3.01 -15.57 -12.32
CA SER A 12 4.24 -15.38 -11.55
C SER A 12 4.34 -16.44 -10.45
N PRO A 13 5.48 -17.12 -10.28
CA PRO A 13 5.65 -18.18 -9.27
C PRO A 13 5.55 -17.66 -7.81
N ALA A 14 5.31 -16.38 -7.59
CA ALA A 14 5.13 -15.78 -6.27
C ALA A 14 3.80 -16.14 -5.58
N LEU A 15 2.83 -16.73 -6.29
CA LEU A 15 1.56 -17.19 -5.69
C LEU A 15 1.65 -18.62 -5.07
N LEU A 16 2.81 -19.25 -5.10
CA LEU A 16 2.96 -20.69 -4.82
C LEU A 16 3.17 -21.07 -3.35
N GLU A 17 3.29 -20.13 -2.40
CA GLU A 17 3.49 -20.41 -0.97
C GLU A 17 2.67 -19.51 -0.01
N ALA A 18 1.60 -18.88 -0.46
CA ALA A 18 0.90 -17.89 0.33
C ALA A 18 -0.01 -18.52 1.39
N SER A 19 0.38 -18.45 2.65
CA SER A 19 -0.59 -18.38 3.74
C SER A 19 -1.32 -17.04 3.71
N PRO A 20 -2.54 -16.88 4.27
CA PRO A 20 -3.22 -15.58 4.35
C PRO A 20 -2.33 -14.46 4.92
N GLN A 21 -1.48 -14.76 5.88
CA GLN A 21 -0.53 -13.82 6.47
C GLN A 21 0.50 -13.31 5.43
N THR A 22 1.04 -14.20 4.60
CA THR A 22 2.01 -13.80 3.55
C THR A 22 1.36 -13.01 2.43
N TYR A 23 0.05 -13.18 2.21
CA TYR A 23 -0.68 -12.40 1.23
C TYR A 23 -0.89 -10.95 1.67
N TRP A 24 -1.25 -10.71 2.91
CA TRP A 24 -1.31 -9.35 3.47
C TRP A 24 0.04 -8.62 3.37
N GLU A 25 1.15 -9.33 3.62
CA GLU A 25 2.50 -8.79 3.43
C GLU A 25 2.78 -8.38 1.97
N GLN A 26 2.16 -9.05 1.00
CA GLN A 26 2.31 -8.68 -0.42
C GLN A 26 1.52 -7.42 -0.80
N LEU A 27 0.40 -7.14 -0.15
CA LEU A 27 -0.39 -5.92 -0.37
C LEU A 27 0.34 -4.66 0.10
N HIS A 28 1.20 -4.79 1.11
CA HIS A 28 1.94 -3.69 1.74
C HIS A 28 3.44 -3.71 1.41
N ARG A 29 3.80 -4.29 0.28
CA ARG A 29 5.17 -4.23 -0.25
C ARG A 29 5.44 -2.93 -0.99
N GLU A 30 6.73 -2.66 -1.26
CA GLU A 30 7.14 -1.59 -2.16
C GLU A 30 6.32 -1.66 -3.48
N PRO A 31 5.60 -0.59 -3.86
CA PRO A 31 4.80 -0.60 -5.08
C PRO A 31 5.65 -0.94 -6.31
N PRO A 32 5.21 -1.84 -7.20
CA PRO A 32 6.01 -2.27 -8.32
C PRO A 32 6.15 -1.16 -9.37
N LEU A 33 7.38 -0.84 -9.75
CA LEU A 33 7.63 0.01 -10.91
C LEU A 33 7.39 -0.77 -12.21
N ARG A 34 6.40 -0.37 -12.98
CA ARG A 34 6.07 -0.98 -14.27
C ARG A 34 7.13 -0.64 -15.32
N GLY A 35 7.44 -1.59 -16.20
CA GLY A 35 8.36 -1.37 -17.33
C GLY A 35 9.85 -1.49 -16.98
N HIS A 36 10.20 -2.10 -15.85
CA HIS A 36 11.57 -2.30 -15.40
C HIS A 36 12.47 -3.01 -16.43
N PRO A 37 13.58 -2.41 -16.84
CA PRO A 37 14.60 -3.10 -17.63
C PRO A 37 15.35 -4.14 -16.77
N ARG A 38 15.40 -5.40 -17.24
CA ARG A 38 15.96 -6.55 -16.50
C ARG A 38 17.46 -6.46 -16.17
N ASN A 39 18.22 -5.53 -16.75
CA ASN A 39 19.67 -5.41 -16.59
C ASN A 39 20.08 -3.93 -16.46
N VAL A 40 19.84 -3.33 -15.30
CA VAL A 40 20.34 -1.97 -15.04
C VAL A 40 21.56 -2.06 -14.11
N THR A 41 22.75 -1.79 -14.65
CA THR A 41 23.98 -1.57 -13.88
C THR A 41 24.14 -0.07 -13.63
N ARG A 42 23.36 0.52 -12.73
CA ARG A 42 23.47 1.91 -12.33
C ARG A 42 23.97 2.02 -10.89
N GLN A 43 24.63 3.13 -10.57
CA GLN A 43 25.23 3.32 -9.25
C GLN A 43 24.19 3.87 -8.27
N ALA A 44 23.54 2.98 -7.53
CA ALA A 44 22.81 3.35 -6.34
C ALA A 44 23.65 3.04 -5.10
N GLU A 45 23.78 4.00 -4.20
CA GLU A 45 24.56 3.85 -2.97
C GLU A 45 23.65 3.80 -1.76
N VAL A 46 23.79 2.74 -0.95
CA VAL A 46 23.12 2.65 0.37
C VAL A 46 23.93 3.46 1.38
N LYS A 47 23.24 4.35 2.09
CA LYS A 47 23.81 5.22 3.12
C LYS A 47 22.94 5.20 4.38
N TRP A 48 23.47 5.80 5.43
CA TRP A 48 22.81 5.91 6.72
C TRP A 48 22.95 7.33 7.26
N ILE A 49 21.89 7.81 7.92
CA ILE A 49 21.88 9.10 8.62
C ILE A 49 21.42 8.87 10.07
N THR A 50 22.02 9.60 10.98
CA THR A 50 21.60 9.58 12.39
C THR A 50 20.36 10.41 12.57
N GLN A 51 19.35 9.82 13.22
CA GLN A 51 18.06 10.47 13.54
C GLN A 51 17.82 10.38 15.05
N TYR A 52 16.97 11.25 15.61
CA TYR A 52 16.49 11.12 16.99
C TYR A 52 15.37 10.09 17.09
N VAL A 53 15.37 9.29 18.17
CA VAL A 53 14.25 8.37 18.45
C VAL A 53 12.97 9.15 18.68
N ASP A 54 13.06 10.26 19.44
CA ASP A 54 11.97 11.20 19.66
C ASP A 54 12.41 12.61 19.24
N ASN A 55 11.87 13.10 18.12
CA ASN A 55 12.18 14.43 17.59
C ASN A 55 11.53 15.57 18.39
N PHE A 56 10.61 15.26 19.31
CA PHE A 56 9.81 16.25 20.05
C PHE A 56 10.13 16.31 21.54
N ASP A 57 10.96 15.39 22.06
CA ASP A 57 11.43 15.42 23.43
C ASP A 57 12.93 15.80 23.50
N PRO A 58 13.25 17.08 23.76
CA PRO A 58 14.65 17.53 23.83
C PRO A 58 15.44 16.92 25.00
N GLN A 59 14.78 16.23 25.92
CA GLN A 59 15.42 15.51 27.04
C GLN A 59 15.80 14.07 26.66
N ASN A 60 15.31 13.56 25.53
CA ASN A 60 15.66 12.24 25.04
C ASN A 60 16.81 12.30 24.03
N PRO A 61 18.06 12.04 24.43
CA PRO A 61 19.22 12.10 23.54
C PRO A 61 19.37 10.85 22.66
N SER A 62 18.46 9.89 22.75
CA SER A 62 18.57 8.62 22.05
C SER A 62 18.48 8.83 20.53
N THR A 63 19.40 8.20 19.82
CA THR A 63 19.47 8.25 18.35
C THR A 63 19.40 6.87 17.73
N TRP A 64 19.13 6.84 16.42
CA TRP A 64 19.11 5.62 15.61
C TRP A 64 19.61 5.93 14.19
N SER A 65 19.87 4.90 13.40
CA SER A 65 20.37 5.03 12.04
C SER A 65 19.24 4.76 11.03
N MET A 66 18.86 5.78 10.27
CA MET A 66 17.92 5.68 9.16
C MET A 66 18.66 5.33 7.88
N ARG A 67 18.22 4.28 7.20
CA ARG A 67 18.74 3.90 5.87
C ARG A 67 18.15 4.81 4.79
N TYR A 68 18.96 5.14 3.81
CA TYR A 68 18.52 5.72 2.55
C TYR A 68 19.37 5.23 1.40
N ILE A 69 18.86 5.38 0.18
CA ILE A 69 19.57 5.06 -1.05
C ILE A 69 19.71 6.34 -1.84
N GLN A 70 20.86 6.58 -2.45
CA GLN A 70 21.08 7.78 -3.27
C GLN A 70 21.64 7.43 -4.64
N ASN A 71 21.37 8.32 -5.59
CA ASN A 71 21.98 8.31 -6.91
C ASN A 71 22.28 9.75 -7.35
N GLY A 72 23.57 10.09 -7.40
CA GLY A 72 24.07 11.39 -7.85
C GLY A 72 24.66 11.34 -9.27
N GLU A 73 24.42 10.28 -10.06
CA GLU A 73 25.03 10.08 -11.39
C GLU A 73 24.81 11.29 -12.33
N HIS A 74 23.64 11.92 -12.24
CA HIS A 74 23.24 13.03 -13.10
C HIS A 74 23.27 14.39 -12.41
N TYR A 75 23.65 14.44 -11.13
CA TYR A 75 23.61 15.68 -10.35
C TYR A 75 24.55 16.75 -10.90
N GLN A 76 24.03 17.94 -11.04
CA GLN A 76 24.78 19.14 -11.37
C GLN A 76 24.79 20.06 -10.15
N PRO A 77 25.96 20.58 -9.68
CA PRO A 77 26.00 21.48 -8.54
C PRO A 77 25.05 22.66 -8.70
N GLY A 78 24.17 22.87 -7.72
CA GLY A 78 23.05 23.82 -7.79
C GLY A 78 21.75 23.25 -8.35
N GLY A 79 21.75 22.01 -8.87
CA GLY A 79 20.55 21.29 -9.28
C GLY A 79 19.65 20.91 -8.11
N PRO A 80 18.39 20.53 -8.35
CA PRO A 80 17.45 20.21 -7.28
C PRO A 80 17.79 18.89 -6.56
N LEU A 81 17.27 18.74 -5.34
CA LEU A 81 17.23 17.47 -4.61
C LEU A 81 15.88 16.80 -4.84
N PHE A 82 15.90 15.60 -5.36
CA PHE A 82 14.70 14.77 -5.58
C PHE A 82 14.66 13.68 -4.54
N ILE A 83 13.59 13.60 -3.76
CA ILE A 83 13.47 12.67 -2.64
C ILE A 83 12.20 11.82 -2.83
N PHE A 84 12.39 10.54 -3.15
CA PHE A 84 11.31 9.58 -3.08
C PHE A 84 11.16 9.09 -1.64
N LEU A 85 9.93 9.08 -1.11
CA LEU A 85 9.67 8.67 0.26
C LEU A 85 9.36 7.18 0.33
N GLY A 86 10.01 6.46 1.25
CA GLY A 86 9.62 5.11 1.62
C GLY A 86 8.35 5.13 2.46
N GLY A 87 7.48 4.17 2.21
CA GLY A 87 6.26 3.94 2.99
C GLY A 87 6.44 2.83 4.00
N GLU A 88 5.43 1.97 4.09
CA GLU A 88 5.37 0.84 5.02
C GLU A 88 6.12 -0.43 4.54
N TRP A 89 7.24 -0.27 3.86
CA TRP A 89 8.03 -1.36 3.27
C TRP A 89 9.54 -1.16 3.41
N GLU A 90 10.29 -2.23 3.19
CA GLU A 90 11.74 -2.13 3.00
C GLU A 90 12.04 -1.56 1.61
N ILE A 91 12.87 -0.50 1.54
CA ILE A 91 13.22 0.14 0.28
C ILE A 91 14.19 -0.67 -0.56
N SER A 92 14.02 -0.62 -1.89
CA SER A 92 14.94 -1.19 -2.88
C SER A 92 15.60 -0.10 -3.73
N PRO A 93 16.69 -0.41 -4.46
CA PRO A 93 17.31 0.59 -5.34
C PRO A 93 16.44 1.03 -6.53
N GLY A 94 15.33 0.37 -6.77
CA GLY A 94 14.48 0.59 -7.95
C GLY A 94 14.19 2.06 -8.22
N TYR A 95 13.57 2.76 -7.30
CA TYR A 95 13.09 4.14 -7.45
C TYR A 95 14.19 5.20 -7.64
N VAL A 96 15.47 4.87 -7.40
CA VAL A 96 16.61 5.75 -7.72
C VAL A 96 17.36 5.35 -8.98
N MET A 97 16.89 4.32 -9.69
CA MET A 97 17.56 3.81 -10.90
C MET A 97 16.67 3.83 -12.16
N TYR A 98 15.35 3.85 -12.00
CA TYR A 98 14.39 3.88 -13.10
C TYR A 98 13.03 4.40 -12.61
N GLY A 99 12.06 4.54 -13.52
CA GLY A 99 10.78 5.14 -13.27
C GLY A 99 10.75 6.61 -13.64
N HIS A 100 9.55 7.17 -13.72
CA HIS A 100 9.37 8.53 -14.23
C HIS A 100 10.06 9.58 -13.34
N PHE A 101 10.06 9.37 -12.02
CA PHE A 101 10.75 10.28 -11.10
C PHE A 101 12.27 10.30 -11.32
N TYR A 102 12.89 9.15 -11.61
CA TYR A 102 14.29 9.06 -12.01
C TYR A 102 14.54 9.77 -13.36
N ASP A 103 13.66 9.56 -14.35
CA ASP A 103 13.83 10.17 -15.68
C ASP A 103 13.80 11.69 -15.60
N MET A 104 12.87 12.26 -14.81
CA MET A 104 12.81 13.71 -14.52
C MET A 104 14.06 14.21 -13.78
N ALA A 105 14.53 13.47 -12.78
CA ALA A 105 15.74 13.81 -12.04
C ALA A 105 16.97 13.89 -12.96
N LYS A 106 17.10 12.94 -13.87
CA LYS A 106 18.16 12.90 -14.88
C LYS A 106 18.11 14.13 -15.79
N GLU A 107 16.93 14.50 -16.30
CA GLU A 107 16.78 15.63 -17.21
C GLU A 107 17.07 16.98 -16.52
N LEU A 108 16.72 17.09 -15.23
CA LEU A 108 16.87 18.33 -14.46
C LEU A 108 18.22 18.44 -13.71
N GLY A 109 19.13 17.47 -13.88
CA GLY A 109 20.39 17.47 -13.16
C GLY A 109 20.24 17.35 -11.64
N ALA A 110 19.25 16.59 -11.18
CA ALA A 110 18.94 16.44 -9.77
C ALA A 110 19.80 15.37 -9.07
N HIS A 111 20.00 15.53 -7.76
CA HIS A 111 20.49 14.46 -6.89
C HIS A 111 19.27 13.69 -6.35
N LEU A 112 19.24 12.40 -6.59
CA LEU A 112 18.09 11.55 -6.26
C LEU A 112 18.33 10.76 -4.97
N PHE A 113 17.33 10.75 -4.09
CA PHE A 113 17.31 10.00 -2.84
C PHE A 113 16.05 9.14 -2.72
N TYR A 114 16.17 8.04 -1.98
CA TYR A 114 15.05 7.23 -1.52
C TYR A 114 15.23 6.96 -0.03
N THR A 115 14.37 7.53 0.81
CA THR A 115 14.45 7.41 2.27
C THR A 115 13.68 6.20 2.76
N GLU A 116 14.17 5.51 3.78
CA GLU A 116 13.43 4.44 4.43
C GLU A 116 12.73 4.94 5.69
N HIS A 117 11.47 4.62 5.84
CA HIS A 117 10.65 5.05 6.97
C HIS A 117 11.08 4.35 8.27
N ARG A 118 11.02 5.08 9.41
CA ARG A 118 11.25 4.49 10.73
C ARG A 118 10.38 3.24 10.97
N TYR A 119 10.92 2.22 11.59
CA TYR A 119 10.34 0.89 11.88
C TYR A 119 10.12 -0.01 10.67
N TYR A 120 10.51 0.38 9.46
CA TYR A 120 10.41 -0.46 8.27
C TYR A 120 11.79 -0.87 7.76
N GLY A 121 11.86 -2.02 7.13
CA GLY A 121 13.10 -2.55 6.56
C GLY A 121 14.24 -2.67 7.57
N GLN A 122 15.30 -1.94 7.32
CA GLN A 122 16.48 -1.91 8.17
C GLN A 122 16.55 -0.67 9.06
N SER A 123 15.59 0.24 8.96
CA SER A 123 15.47 1.49 9.72
C SER A 123 14.77 1.28 11.06
N ARG A 124 15.50 0.81 12.06
CA ARG A 124 14.99 0.27 13.33
C ARG A 124 15.35 1.17 14.52
N PRO A 125 14.46 2.10 14.92
CA PRO A 125 14.71 3.05 16.02
C PRO A 125 14.87 2.40 17.40
N THR A 126 14.33 1.21 17.59
CA THR A 126 14.26 0.52 18.88
C THR A 126 14.74 -0.92 18.77
N ALA A 127 15.06 -1.55 19.90
CA ALA A 127 15.56 -2.92 19.96
C ALA A 127 14.52 -3.98 19.56
N SER A 128 13.24 -3.66 19.59
CA SER A 128 12.12 -4.55 19.22
C SER A 128 10.87 -3.75 18.89
N THR A 129 9.84 -4.43 18.40
CA THR A 129 8.51 -3.84 18.11
C THR A 129 7.52 -4.06 19.26
N ARG A 130 7.97 -3.99 20.52
CA ARG A 130 7.09 -3.98 21.68
C ARG A 130 6.15 -2.78 21.62
N SER A 131 4.92 -2.93 22.11
CA SER A 131 3.89 -1.90 22.04
C SER A 131 4.30 -0.57 22.69
N ASP A 132 5.04 -0.62 23.82
CA ASP A 132 5.56 0.57 24.50
C ASP A 132 6.67 1.30 23.71
N LEU A 133 7.37 0.59 22.83
CA LEU A 133 8.41 1.14 21.95
C LEU A 133 7.84 1.62 20.62
N LEU A 134 6.74 1.04 20.16
CA LEU A 134 6.04 1.48 18.93
C LEU A 134 5.40 2.88 19.07
N LYS A 135 5.31 3.46 20.27
CA LYS A 135 4.82 4.84 20.46
C LYS A 135 5.60 5.90 19.64
N PHE A 136 6.83 5.60 19.24
CA PHE A 136 7.63 6.46 18.36
C PHE A 136 7.36 6.22 16.85
N LEU A 137 6.56 5.20 16.52
CA LEU A 137 6.05 4.99 15.17
C LEU A 137 4.76 5.77 15.00
N ASN A 138 4.89 6.99 14.55
CA ASN A 138 3.78 7.87 14.20
C ASN A 138 4.21 8.85 13.09
N ILE A 139 3.23 9.42 12.43
CA ILE A 139 3.45 10.28 11.27
C ILE A 139 4.25 11.56 11.61
N ASP A 140 3.97 12.18 12.75
CA ASP A 140 4.68 13.41 13.14
C ASP A 140 6.19 13.16 13.27
N GLN A 141 6.58 12.02 13.87
CA GLN A 141 7.99 11.60 14.00
C GLN A 141 8.61 11.31 12.62
N ALA A 142 7.88 10.61 11.73
CA ALA A 142 8.36 10.30 10.39
C ALA A 142 8.59 11.56 9.55
N LEU A 143 7.68 12.53 9.62
CA LEU A 143 7.85 13.82 8.94
C LEU A 143 9.02 14.63 9.53
N ALA A 144 9.25 14.56 10.82
CA ALA A 144 10.41 15.22 11.45
C ALA A 144 11.75 14.59 11.03
N ASP A 145 11.79 13.24 10.87
CA ASP A 145 12.96 12.57 10.28
C ASP A 145 13.27 13.07 8.86
N LEU A 146 12.23 13.24 8.04
CA LEU A 146 12.38 13.77 6.68
C LEU A 146 12.86 15.23 6.68
N ALA A 147 12.37 16.06 7.63
CA ALA A 147 12.82 17.45 7.77
C ALA A 147 14.32 17.51 8.08
N HIS A 148 14.76 16.72 9.06
CA HIS A 148 16.21 16.61 9.38
C HIS A 148 17.00 16.06 8.17
N PHE A 149 16.48 15.07 7.46
CA PHE A 149 17.12 14.51 6.27
C PHE A 149 17.35 15.58 5.20
N VAL A 150 16.35 16.41 4.89
CA VAL A 150 16.49 17.49 3.89
C VAL A 150 17.58 18.47 4.29
N GLU A 151 17.59 18.92 5.55
CA GLU A 151 18.61 19.85 6.03
C GLU A 151 20.02 19.28 5.96
N GLU A 152 20.21 18.01 6.35
CA GLU A 152 21.51 17.35 6.27
C GLU A 152 21.96 17.12 4.84
N MET A 153 21.06 16.74 3.91
CA MET A 153 21.43 16.57 2.51
C MET A 153 21.80 17.89 1.84
N ARG A 154 21.13 19.00 2.16
CA ARG A 154 21.56 20.33 1.70
C ARG A 154 22.97 20.68 2.17
N ARG A 155 23.38 20.24 3.37
CA ARG A 155 24.75 20.48 3.89
C ARG A 155 25.78 19.51 3.31
N ALA A 156 25.38 18.25 3.10
CA ALA A 156 26.29 17.16 2.72
C ALA A 156 26.61 17.11 1.22
N ILE A 157 25.68 17.53 0.37
CA ILE A 157 25.84 17.48 -1.08
C ILE A 157 26.46 18.79 -1.58
N PRO A 158 27.67 18.76 -2.19
CA PRO A 158 28.34 19.98 -2.66
C PRO A 158 27.50 20.77 -3.66
N GLY A 159 27.26 22.04 -3.37
CA GLY A 159 26.47 22.94 -4.19
C GLY A 159 24.95 22.81 -3.99
N ALA A 160 24.48 22.07 -2.97
CA ALA A 160 23.07 21.88 -2.68
C ALA A 160 22.51 22.80 -1.57
N GLU A 161 23.30 23.73 -1.05
CA GLU A 161 22.95 24.56 0.12
C GLU A 161 21.63 25.33 -0.08
N ASN A 162 21.33 25.72 -1.32
CA ASN A 162 20.12 26.45 -1.71
C ASN A 162 19.29 25.68 -2.75
N SER A 163 19.55 24.40 -2.93
CA SER A 163 18.83 23.57 -3.89
C SER A 163 17.33 23.51 -3.59
N LYS A 164 16.53 23.59 -4.67
CA LYS A 164 15.12 23.29 -4.61
C LYS A 164 14.91 21.81 -4.24
N VAL A 165 13.83 21.51 -3.54
CA VAL A 165 13.51 20.15 -3.09
C VAL A 165 12.17 19.71 -3.65
N ILE A 166 12.17 18.60 -4.35
CA ILE A 166 10.95 17.93 -4.83
C ILE A 166 10.82 16.57 -4.13
N MET A 167 9.65 16.32 -3.59
CA MET A 167 9.32 15.01 -3.01
C MET A 167 8.34 14.25 -3.88
N ALA A 168 8.46 12.93 -3.90
CA ALA A 168 7.47 12.05 -4.50
C ALA A 168 7.22 10.83 -3.59
N GLY A 169 6.02 10.27 -3.71
CA GLY A 169 5.66 9.06 -2.99
C GLY A 169 4.46 8.37 -3.62
N GLY A 170 4.29 7.08 -3.33
CA GLY A 170 3.13 6.29 -3.71
C GLY A 170 2.42 5.74 -2.48
N SER A 171 1.08 5.63 -2.50
CA SER A 171 0.32 5.08 -1.38
C SER A 171 0.50 5.90 -0.10
N TYR A 172 0.71 5.27 1.05
CA TYR A 172 0.99 5.96 2.32
C TYR A 172 2.18 6.93 2.22
N SER A 173 3.22 6.63 1.44
CA SER A 173 4.32 7.60 1.28
C SER A 173 3.90 8.85 0.50
N ALA A 174 2.90 8.76 -0.36
CA ALA A 174 2.29 9.92 -1.01
C ALA A 174 1.49 10.79 -0.02
N THR A 175 0.82 10.17 0.94
CA THR A 175 0.20 10.87 2.08
C THR A 175 1.25 11.70 2.84
N MET A 176 2.42 11.10 3.09
CA MET A 176 3.53 11.82 3.72
C MET A 176 4.05 12.99 2.89
N VAL A 177 4.06 12.90 1.55
CA VAL A 177 4.42 14.04 0.67
C VAL A 177 3.48 15.22 0.93
N ALA A 178 2.18 15.00 0.90
CA ALA A 178 1.18 16.04 1.15
C ALA A 178 1.31 16.65 2.55
N TRP A 179 1.40 15.80 3.57
CA TRP A 179 1.49 16.23 4.97
C TRP A 179 2.85 16.87 5.30
N PHE A 180 3.93 16.44 4.63
CA PHE A 180 5.22 17.11 4.74
C PHE A 180 5.17 18.53 4.16
N ARG A 181 4.57 18.69 2.98
CA ARG A 181 4.37 20.00 2.37
C ARG A 181 3.53 20.93 3.26
N GLN A 182 2.54 20.40 3.97
CA GLN A 182 1.74 21.15 4.95
C GLN A 182 2.56 21.59 6.18
N LYS A 183 3.36 20.67 6.74
CA LYS A 183 4.08 20.90 8.01
C LYS A 183 5.41 21.65 7.85
N TYR A 184 6.11 21.40 6.75
CA TYR A 184 7.45 21.90 6.49
C TYR A 184 7.55 22.62 5.12
N PRO A 185 6.65 23.59 4.82
CA PRO A 185 6.60 24.25 3.50
C PRO A 185 7.87 24.98 3.11
N HIS A 186 8.73 25.32 4.07
CA HIS A 186 10.02 25.98 3.87
C HIS A 186 11.15 25.01 3.46
N LEU A 187 10.94 23.71 3.55
CA LEU A 187 11.94 22.68 3.23
C LEU A 187 11.70 21.99 1.88
N VAL A 188 10.49 22.07 1.33
CA VAL A 188 10.11 21.42 0.08
C VAL A 188 9.38 22.39 -0.84
N ASP A 189 9.74 22.44 -2.12
CA ASP A 189 9.19 23.39 -3.09
C ASP A 189 7.95 22.82 -3.80
N GLY A 190 7.87 21.50 -3.97
CA GLY A 190 6.71 20.82 -4.53
C GLY A 190 6.72 19.31 -4.32
N GLY A 191 5.59 18.65 -4.60
CA GLY A 191 5.44 17.24 -4.38
C GLY A 191 4.55 16.52 -5.41
N TRP A 192 4.87 15.27 -5.70
CA TRP A 192 4.04 14.36 -6.47
C TRP A 192 3.52 13.26 -5.54
N ALA A 193 2.21 13.22 -5.35
CA ALA A 193 1.50 12.31 -4.44
C ALA A 193 0.61 11.35 -5.24
N SER A 194 1.15 10.16 -5.58
CA SER A 194 0.42 9.14 -6.32
C SER A 194 -0.36 8.22 -5.38
N SER A 195 -1.66 8.09 -5.60
CA SER A 195 -2.56 7.22 -4.82
C SER A 195 -2.54 7.51 -3.32
N ALA A 196 -2.55 8.79 -2.93
CA ALA A 196 -2.44 9.22 -1.53
C ALA A 196 -3.77 9.11 -0.77
N PRO A 197 -3.92 8.22 0.23
CA PRO A 197 -5.05 8.24 1.15
C PRO A 197 -4.86 9.36 2.20
N LEU A 198 -5.73 10.38 2.17
CA LEU A 198 -5.66 11.53 3.08
C LEU A 198 -6.69 11.46 4.21
N LEU A 199 -7.83 10.81 3.96
CA LEU A 199 -8.88 10.63 4.96
C LEU A 199 -8.58 9.42 5.84
N ALA A 200 -8.31 9.64 7.12
CA ALA A 200 -8.32 8.55 8.09
C ALA A 200 -9.76 8.13 8.40
N LYS A 201 -10.07 6.84 8.31
CA LYS A 201 -11.42 6.30 8.46
C LYS A 201 -11.38 4.91 9.08
N LEU A 202 -12.18 4.66 10.13
CA LEU A 202 -12.18 3.37 10.81
C LEU A 202 -12.70 2.26 9.90
N ASP A 203 -13.91 2.44 9.39
CA ASP A 203 -14.64 1.47 8.56
C ASP A 203 -14.56 1.90 7.08
N PHE A 204 -13.59 1.36 6.36
CA PHE A 204 -13.31 1.71 4.97
C PHE A 204 -14.04 0.77 4.00
N VAL A 205 -15.38 0.84 4.02
CA VAL A 205 -16.26 0.02 3.19
C VAL A 205 -16.05 0.26 1.69
N GLU A 206 -15.73 1.50 1.29
CA GLU A 206 -15.56 1.90 -0.12
C GLU A 206 -14.40 1.17 -0.82
N TYR A 207 -13.46 0.60 -0.05
CA TYR A 207 -12.40 -0.20 -0.64
C TYR A 207 -12.94 -1.41 -1.39
N LYS A 208 -13.83 -2.19 -0.74
CA LYS A 208 -14.45 -3.37 -1.35
C LYS A 208 -15.48 -2.99 -2.43
N GLU A 209 -16.11 -1.82 -2.34
CA GLU A 209 -16.96 -1.28 -3.41
C GLU A 209 -16.15 -1.06 -4.70
N VAL A 210 -15.00 -0.36 -4.60
CA VAL A 210 -14.12 -0.12 -5.78
C VAL A 210 -13.53 -1.43 -6.31
N VAL A 211 -13.17 -2.40 -5.45
CA VAL A 211 -12.74 -3.73 -5.91
C VAL A 211 -13.85 -4.38 -6.73
N SER A 212 -15.08 -4.35 -6.27
CA SER A 212 -16.25 -4.92 -6.96
C SER A 212 -16.56 -4.21 -8.28
N GLU A 213 -16.54 -2.86 -8.26
CA GLU A 213 -16.70 -2.02 -9.45
C GLU A 213 -15.64 -2.35 -10.51
N SER A 214 -14.38 -2.50 -10.09
CA SER A 214 -13.27 -2.79 -10.98
C SER A 214 -13.38 -4.19 -11.61
N ILE A 215 -13.83 -5.19 -10.84
CA ILE A 215 -14.10 -6.53 -11.38
C ILE A 215 -15.25 -6.47 -12.40
N ARG A 216 -16.34 -5.75 -12.11
CA ARG A 216 -17.45 -5.57 -13.07
C ARG A 216 -17.00 -4.85 -14.34
N LEU A 217 -16.22 -3.78 -14.19
CA LEU A 217 -15.77 -2.95 -15.33
C LEU A 217 -14.82 -3.71 -16.26
N VAL A 218 -13.90 -4.50 -15.71
CA VAL A 218 -12.83 -5.16 -16.47
C VAL A 218 -13.18 -6.62 -16.79
N GLY A 219 -13.71 -7.36 -15.79
CA GLY A 219 -14.04 -8.78 -15.90
C GLY A 219 -15.48 -9.05 -16.38
N GLY A 220 -16.34 -8.03 -16.33
CA GLY A 220 -17.75 -8.10 -16.72
C GLY A 220 -18.71 -8.49 -15.59
N ASP A 221 -19.99 -8.11 -15.75
CA ASP A 221 -21.03 -8.34 -14.75
C ASP A 221 -21.20 -9.82 -14.38
N ALA A 222 -21.15 -10.72 -15.37
CA ALA A 222 -21.32 -12.15 -15.14
C ALA A 222 -20.28 -12.73 -14.17
N CYS A 223 -19.03 -12.28 -14.26
CA CYS A 223 -17.95 -12.69 -13.34
C CYS A 223 -18.24 -12.19 -11.93
N ALA A 224 -18.54 -10.89 -11.79
CA ALA A 224 -18.83 -10.28 -10.50
C ALA A 224 -20.06 -10.91 -9.83
N ASP A 225 -21.14 -11.13 -10.58
CA ASP A 225 -22.36 -11.79 -10.08
C ASP A 225 -22.10 -13.24 -9.64
N ARG A 226 -21.18 -13.94 -10.31
CA ARG A 226 -20.79 -15.30 -9.91
C ARG A 226 -20.00 -15.30 -8.60
N ILE A 227 -19.10 -14.34 -8.41
CA ILE A 227 -18.37 -14.14 -7.15
C ILE A 227 -19.34 -13.83 -6.02
N GLU A 228 -20.31 -12.94 -6.25
CA GLU A 228 -21.34 -12.56 -5.28
C GLU A 228 -22.15 -13.79 -4.83
N ARG A 229 -22.71 -14.57 -5.77
CA ARG A 229 -23.42 -15.81 -5.44
C ARG A 229 -22.55 -16.86 -4.74
N ALA A 230 -21.26 -16.91 -5.06
CA ALA A 230 -20.31 -17.78 -4.36
C ALA A 230 -20.18 -17.40 -2.87
N TYR A 231 -20.09 -16.10 -2.57
CA TYR A 231 -20.08 -15.61 -1.19
C TYR A 231 -21.40 -15.90 -0.47
N GLU A 232 -22.54 -15.69 -1.12
CA GLU A 232 -23.85 -16.06 -0.57
C GLU A 232 -23.91 -17.56 -0.24
N GLN A 233 -23.41 -18.43 -1.12
CA GLN A 233 -23.37 -19.88 -0.87
C GLN A 233 -22.44 -20.25 0.30
N ILE A 234 -21.29 -19.59 0.44
CA ILE A 234 -20.39 -19.80 1.58
C ILE A 234 -21.11 -19.39 2.88
N GLU A 235 -21.68 -18.19 2.95
CA GLU A 235 -22.39 -17.70 4.14
C GLU A 235 -23.59 -18.60 4.48
N ASP A 236 -24.32 -19.09 3.49
CA ASP A 236 -25.41 -20.07 3.64
C ASP A 236 -24.95 -21.39 4.26
N HIS A 237 -23.81 -21.95 3.79
CA HIS A 237 -23.24 -23.17 4.37
C HIS A 237 -22.77 -22.95 5.81
N LEU A 238 -22.15 -21.80 6.10
CA LEU A 238 -21.74 -21.42 7.46
C LEU A 238 -22.96 -21.26 8.39
N ALA A 239 -24.02 -20.63 7.91
CA ALA A 239 -25.26 -20.46 8.69
C ALA A 239 -26.00 -21.78 8.98
N ARG A 240 -25.85 -22.77 8.11
CA ARG A 240 -26.40 -24.13 8.30
C ARG A 240 -25.48 -25.10 9.05
N GLU A 241 -24.33 -24.59 9.54
CA GLU A 241 -23.30 -25.38 10.22
C GLU A 241 -22.69 -26.49 9.35
N GLU A 242 -22.75 -26.36 8.02
CA GLU A 242 -22.17 -27.29 7.05
C GLU A 242 -20.66 -27.02 6.84
N PHE A 243 -19.94 -26.87 7.94
CA PHE A 243 -18.55 -26.41 8.01
C PHE A 243 -17.55 -27.29 7.26
N ASP A 244 -17.78 -28.61 7.24
CA ASP A 244 -16.87 -29.52 6.57
C ASP A 244 -16.83 -29.29 5.06
N LYS A 245 -17.98 -28.96 4.46
CA LYS A 245 -18.05 -28.63 3.04
C LYS A 245 -17.20 -27.43 2.69
N VAL A 246 -17.33 -26.32 3.43
CA VAL A 246 -16.51 -25.10 3.22
C VAL A 246 -15.03 -25.41 3.46
N ARG A 247 -14.72 -26.19 4.50
CA ARG A 247 -13.34 -26.54 4.84
C ARG A 247 -12.65 -27.35 3.75
N GLU A 248 -13.36 -28.34 3.19
CA GLU A 248 -12.84 -29.22 2.14
C GLU A 248 -12.63 -28.46 0.83
N GLU A 249 -13.64 -27.68 0.39
CA GLU A 249 -13.56 -26.92 -0.87
C GLU A 249 -12.41 -25.90 -0.86
N PHE A 250 -12.24 -25.15 0.23
CA PHE A 250 -11.20 -24.14 0.36
C PHE A 250 -9.87 -24.66 0.93
N LYS A 251 -9.71 -25.96 1.11
CA LYS A 251 -8.51 -26.59 1.72
C LYS A 251 -8.08 -25.92 3.03
N VAL A 252 -9.03 -25.55 3.89
CA VAL A 252 -8.72 -24.97 5.20
C VAL A 252 -8.40 -26.07 6.21
N CYS A 253 -7.44 -25.81 7.11
CA CYS A 253 -7.03 -26.79 8.12
C CYS A 253 -8.13 -27.05 9.15
N ASN A 254 -8.15 -28.25 9.73
CA ASN A 254 -9.19 -28.69 10.67
C ASN A 254 -9.21 -27.95 12.02
N ASN A 255 -8.22 -27.09 12.28
CA ASN A 255 -8.17 -26.26 13.48
C ASN A 255 -9.10 -25.04 13.45
N ILE A 256 -9.66 -24.69 12.28
CA ILE A 256 -10.62 -23.58 12.18
C ILE A 256 -11.95 -23.96 12.82
N ASN A 257 -12.53 -23.05 13.57
CA ASN A 257 -13.85 -23.19 14.17
C ASN A 257 -14.82 -22.17 13.57
N PHE A 258 -15.50 -22.51 12.51
CA PHE A 258 -16.47 -21.61 11.85
C PHE A 258 -17.70 -21.24 12.72
N ALA A 259 -17.94 -21.91 13.86
CA ALA A 259 -18.90 -21.41 14.85
C ALA A 259 -18.37 -20.21 15.65
N ASN A 260 -17.08 -19.93 15.57
CA ASN A 260 -16.45 -18.71 16.10
C ASN A 260 -16.52 -17.61 15.04
N SER A 261 -17.23 -16.52 15.32
CA SER A 261 -17.39 -15.40 14.38
C SER A 261 -16.07 -14.76 13.93
N LEU A 262 -15.03 -14.78 14.76
CA LEU A 262 -13.71 -14.25 14.39
C LEU A 262 -13.00 -15.15 13.38
N ASP A 263 -13.13 -16.48 13.50
CA ASP A 263 -12.54 -17.39 12.53
C ASP A 263 -13.27 -17.31 11.18
N SER A 264 -14.61 -17.25 11.20
CA SER A 264 -15.40 -17.04 9.97
C SER A 264 -15.10 -15.71 9.30
N ALA A 265 -15.02 -14.63 10.07
CA ALA A 265 -14.69 -13.30 9.53
C ALA A 265 -13.27 -13.27 8.95
N MET A 266 -12.28 -13.86 9.61
CA MET A 266 -10.90 -13.95 9.12
C MET A 266 -10.83 -14.74 7.81
N PHE A 267 -11.57 -15.86 7.69
CA PHE A 267 -11.64 -16.66 6.47
C PHE A 267 -12.24 -15.86 5.30
N LEU A 268 -13.42 -15.26 5.50
CA LEU A 268 -14.10 -14.49 4.45
C LEU A 268 -13.31 -13.27 4.01
N SER A 269 -12.74 -12.51 4.96
CA SER A 269 -11.84 -11.39 4.69
C SER A 269 -10.64 -11.84 3.85
N SER A 270 -9.99 -12.94 4.22
CA SER A 270 -8.81 -13.46 3.52
C SER A 270 -9.10 -13.78 2.05
N ILE A 271 -10.23 -14.38 1.73
CA ILE A 271 -10.61 -14.66 0.32
C ILE A 271 -10.81 -13.33 -0.43
N SER A 272 -11.51 -12.36 0.18
CA SER A 272 -11.75 -11.06 -0.45
C SER A 272 -10.47 -10.27 -0.70
N ASP A 273 -9.45 -10.47 0.14
CA ASP A 273 -8.15 -9.79 0.03
C ASP A 273 -7.34 -10.28 -1.18
N TYR A 274 -7.53 -11.53 -1.62
CA TYR A 274 -6.93 -12.02 -2.87
C TYR A 274 -7.47 -11.27 -4.09
N PHE A 275 -8.78 -11.02 -4.15
CA PHE A 275 -9.37 -10.16 -5.20
C PHE A 275 -8.84 -8.72 -5.09
N ALA A 276 -8.79 -8.20 -3.86
CA ALA A 276 -8.26 -6.88 -3.60
C ALA A 276 -6.84 -6.70 -4.14
N GLY A 277 -5.97 -7.70 -3.96
CA GLY A 277 -4.60 -7.65 -4.47
C GLY A 277 -4.51 -7.67 -5.99
N VAL A 278 -5.36 -8.45 -6.65
CA VAL A 278 -5.46 -8.46 -8.12
C VAL A 278 -5.88 -7.08 -8.64
N VAL A 279 -6.85 -6.44 -8.00
CA VAL A 279 -7.36 -5.12 -8.41
C VAL A 279 -6.36 -4.02 -8.04
N GLN A 280 -5.85 -3.99 -6.82
CA GLN A 280 -4.92 -2.94 -6.36
C GLN A 280 -3.66 -2.86 -7.23
N TYR A 281 -3.13 -3.98 -7.68
CA TYR A 281 -1.95 -4.00 -8.53
C TYR A 281 -2.23 -4.47 -9.96
N HIS A 282 -3.48 -4.31 -10.42
CA HIS A 282 -3.93 -4.74 -11.73
C HIS A 282 -3.02 -4.28 -12.87
N SER A 283 -2.70 -5.22 -13.74
CA SER A 283 -2.14 -5.01 -15.08
C SER A 283 -3.09 -5.62 -16.12
N PRO A 284 -3.12 -5.13 -17.34
CA PRO A 284 -4.00 -5.70 -18.38
C PRO A 284 -3.89 -7.23 -18.46
N GLY A 285 -4.99 -7.92 -18.30
CA GLY A 285 -5.09 -9.39 -18.24
C GLY A 285 -5.20 -10.01 -16.84
N ASP A 286 -4.94 -9.28 -15.75
CA ASP A 286 -4.97 -9.87 -14.41
C ASP A 286 -6.40 -10.15 -13.93
N ILE A 287 -7.29 -9.16 -13.97
CA ILE A 287 -8.72 -9.33 -13.60
C ILE A 287 -9.41 -10.26 -14.59
N GLU A 288 -9.17 -10.07 -15.89
CA GLU A 288 -9.71 -10.92 -16.96
C GLU A 288 -9.31 -12.38 -16.73
N GLY A 289 -8.05 -12.64 -16.39
CA GLY A 289 -7.56 -14.00 -16.11
C GLY A 289 -8.20 -14.66 -14.87
N VAL A 290 -8.50 -13.88 -13.84
CA VAL A 290 -9.29 -14.37 -12.69
C VAL A 290 -10.70 -14.72 -13.13
N CYS A 291 -11.35 -13.85 -13.88
CA CYS A 291 -12.70 -14.07 -14.39
C CYS A 291 -12.79 -15.26 -15.36
N GLU A 292 -11.78 -15.48 -16.22
CA GLU A 292 -11.72 -16.66 -17.09
C GLU A 292 -11.74 -17.97 -16.28
N ILE A 293 -11.06 -18.00 -15.14
CA ILE A 293 -11.04 -19.18 -14.25
C ILE A 293 -12.37 -19.35 -13.52
N ILE A 294 -12.92 -18.28 -12.98
CA ILE A 294 -14.18 -18.31 -12.21
C ILE A 294 -15.35 -18.65 -13.14
N MET A 295 -15.32 -18.21 -14.38
CA MET A 295 -16.37 -18.45 -15.38
C MET A 295 -16.23 -19.78 -16.14
N ASP A 296 -15.43 -20.74 -15.64
CA ASP A 296 -15.33 -22.08 -16.21
C ASP A 296 -16.70 -22.79 -16.18
N ASP A 297 -17.30 -22.99 -17.35
CA ASP A 297 -18.62 -23.60 -17.52
C ASP A 297 -18.67 -25.11 -17.10
N SER A 298 -17.52 -25.75 -16.93
CA SER A 298 -17.44 -27.13 -16.44
C SER A 298 -17.73 -27.25 -14.93
N ILE A 299 -17.72 -26.12 -14.19
CA ILE A 299 -18.01 -26.06 -12.75
C ILE A 299 -19.37 -25.36 -12.57
N GLU A 300 -20.40 -26.16 -12.25
CA GLU A 300 -21.77 -25.62 -12.12
C GLU A 300 -21.98 -24.82 -10.82
N ASN A 301 -21.33 -25.23 -9.72
CA ASN A 301 -21.49 -24.59 -8.41
C ASN A 301 -20.59 -23.34 -8.29
N ASP A 302 -21.17 -22.19 -7.89
CA ASP A 302 -20.44 -20.92 -7.84
C ASP A 302 -19.38 -20.90 -6.74
N MET A 303 -19.66 -21.49 -5.56
CA MET A 303 -18.67 -21.63 -4.48
C MET A 303 -17.48 -22.50 -4.90
N GLU A 304 -17.74 -23.64 -5.60
CA GLU A 304 -16.68 -24.51 -6.13
C GLU A 304 -15.81 -23.78 -7.17
N ALA A 305 -16.42 -22.96 -8.03
CA ALA A 305 -15.70 -22.15 -9.02
C ALA A 305 -14.77 -21.13 -8.35
N LEU A 306 -15.26 -20.43 -7.32
CA LEU A 306 -14.45 -19.50 -6.52
C LEU A 306 -13.33 -20.24 -5.79
N ALA A 307 -13.63 -21.36 -5.14
CA ALA A 307 -12.64 -22.19 -4.45
C ALA A 307 -11.57 -22.72 -5.41
N ASN A 308 -11.94 -23.18 -6.61
CA ASN A 308 -11.00 -23.62 -7.63
C ASN A 308 -9.99 -22.54 -8.03
N TRP A 309 -10.41 -21.29 -8.11
CA TRP A 309 -9.49 -20.17 -8.32
C TRP A 309 -8.61 -19.93 -7.10
N PHE A 310 -9.20 -19.83 -5.91
CA PHE A 310 -8.52 -19.46 -4.67
C PHE A 310 -7.42 -20.44 -4.25
N ILE A 311 -7.69 -21.76 -4.40
CA ILE A 311 -6.73 -22.81 -3.97
C ILE A 311 -5.70 -23.18 -5.04
N ARG A 312 -5.60 -22.46 -6.16
CA ARG A 312 -4.61 -22.75 -7.19
C ARG A 312 -3.20 -22.69 -6.64
N GLY A 313 -2.44 -23.77 -6.81
CA GLY A 313 -1.08 -23.90 -6.28
C GLY A 313 -1.00 -24.23 -4.79
N VAL A 314 -2.13 -24.35 -4.07
CA VAL A 314 -2.16 -24.74 -2.67
C VAL A 314 -1.99 -26.26 -2.54
N ASN A 315 -0.85 -26.69 -2.00
CA ASN A 315 -0.48 -28.08 -1.86
C ASN A 315 -0.77 -28.69 -0.46
N GLN A 316 -1.07 -27.84 0.52
CA GLN A 316 -1.38 -28.23 1.89
C GLN A 316 -2.54 -27.39 2.41
N CYS A 317 -3.17 -27.80 3.52
CA CYS A 317 -4.22 -26.98 4.10
C CYS A 317 -3.69 -25.63 4.59
N MET A 318 -4.55 -24.60 4.53
CA MET A 318 -4.26 -23.25 5.00
C MET A 318 -4.79 -23.05 6.42
N ASP A 319 -3.93 -22.59 7.34
CA ASP A 319 -4.38 -22.13 8.66
C ASP A 319 -4.90 -20.69 8.54
N MET A 320 -6.22 -20.54 8.59
CA MET A 320 -6.93 -19.26 8.46
C MET A 320 -7.64 -18.87 9.76
N THR A 321 -7.16 -19.38 10.90
CA THR A 321 -7.75 -19.03 12.19
C THR A 321 -7.34 -17.65 12.66
N TYR A 322 -8.25 -16.97 13.35
CA TYR A 322 -7.97 -15.70 14.00
C TYR A 322 -6.78 -15.80 14.99
N ASP A 323 -6.77 -16.86 15.81
CA ASP A 323 -5.74 -17.05 16.83
C ASP A 323 -4.34 -17.25 16.24
N SER A 324 -4.19 -17.98 15.12
CA SER A 324 -2.88 -18.14 14.47
C SER A 324 -2.40 -16.83 13.86
N THR A 325 -3.29 -16.03 13.27
CA THR A 325 -3.01 -14.71 12.74
C THR A 325 -2.54 -13.76 13.84
N ILE A 326 -3.25 -13.72 14.96
CA ILE A 326 -2.84 -12.91 16.13
C ILE A 326 -1.49 -13.38 16.69
N ARG A 327 -1.27 -14.67 16.83
CA ARG A 327 0.03 -15.20 17.29
C ARG A 327 1.18 -14.83 16.37
N TYR A 328 0.97 -14.88 15.07
CA TYR A 328 1.98 -14.50 14.07
C TYR A 328 2.35 -13.01 14.19
N TYR A 329 1.37 -12.11 14.21
CA TYR A 329 1.60 -10.66 14.26
C TYR A 329 1.93 -10.12 15.65
N ARG A 330 1.80 -10.90 16.74
CA ARG A 330 2.27 -10.53 18.08
C ARG A 330 3.78 -10.60 18.27
N SER A 331 4.52 -11.23 17.34
CA SER A 331 5.97 -11.33 17.47
C SER A 331 6.64 -9.95 17.48
N ILE A 332 7.45 -9.70 18.51
CA ILE A 332 8.18 -8.45 18.70
C ILE A 332 9.62 -8.50 18.15
N ASP A 333 10.07 -9.65 17.67
CA ASP A 333 11.41 -9.86 17.13
C ASP A 333 11.50 -9.31 15.70
N TRP A 334 12.46 -8.44 15.45
CA TRP A 334 12.75 -7.88 14.14
C TRP A 334 13.03 -8.91 13.05
N ASN A 335 13.51 -10.09 13.41
CA ASN A 335 13.80 -11.15 12.45
C ASN A 335 12.60 -12.06 12.13
N HIS A 336 11.49 -11.90 12.84
CA HIS A 336 10.26 -12.63 12.57
C HIS A 336 9.59 -12.10 11.29
N GLY A 337 8.88 -12.96 10.55
CA GLY A 337 8.17 -12.62 9.31
C GLY A 337 7.29 -11.38 9.44
N ALA A 338 6.45 -11.32 10.47
CA ALA A 338 5.54 -10.19 10.74
C ALA A 338 6.24 -8.81 10.81
N ASN A 339 7.49 -8.74 11.22
CA ASN A 339 8.26 -7.51 11.29
C ASN A 339 9.12 -7.28 10.03
N ARG A 340 9.67 -8.34 9.44
CA ARG A 340 10.37 -8.24 8.16
C ARG A 340 9.43 -7.90 7.01
N GLY A 341 8.23 -8.49 7.01
CA GLY A 341 7.15 -8.16 6.07
C GLY A 341 6.42 -6.85 6.42
N ALA A 342 6.90 -6.10 7.42
CA ALA A 342 6.38 -4.78 7.82
C ALA A 342 4.98 -4.76 8.43
N MET A 343 4.26 -5.88 8.49
CA MET A 343 2.85 -5.91 8.88
C MET A 343 2.59 -5.54 10.34
N ARG A 344 3.44 -5.98 11.30
CA ARG A 344 3.24 -5.58 12.70
C ARG A 344 3.38 -4.06 12.91
N PRO A 345 4.41 -3.38 12.40
CA PRO A 345 4.47 -1.92 12.43
C PRO A 345 3.29 -1.24 11.71
N TRP A 346 2.89 -1.75 10.55
CA TRP A 346 1.76 -1.20 9.79
C TRP A 346 0.43 -1.32 10.53
N LEU A 347 0.08 -2.50 11.03
CA LEU A 347 -1.11 -2.71 11.86
C LEU A 347 -1.10 -1.80 13.11
N TYR A 348 0.09 -1.51 13.69
CA TYR A 348 0.15 -0.53 14.77
C TYR A 348 -0.24 0.88 14.30
N GLN A 349 0.25 1.33 13.15
CA GLN A 349 -0.11 2.65 12.62
C GLN A 349 -1.60 2.75 12.28
N THR A 350 -2.19 1.70 11.70
CA THR A 350 -3.64 1.69 11.46
C THR A 350 -4.43 1.81 12.77
N CYS A 351 -4.05 1.11 13.82
CA CYS A 351 -4.68 1.21 15.14
C CYS A 351 -4.40 2.56 15.84
N ALA A 352 -3.22 3.15 15.61
CA ALA A 352 -2.79 4.36 16.32
C ALA A 352 -3.21 5.66 15.63
N GLU A 353 -3.45 5.65 14.28
CA GLU A 353 -3.55 6.89 13.52
C GLU A 353 -4.64 6.88 12.43
N TYR A 354 -4.84 5.77 11.68
CA TYR A 354 -5.54 5.84 10.40
C TYR A 354 -6.84 5.06 10.31
N GLY A 355 -6.95 3.90 10.95
CA GLY A 355 -7.98 2.91 10.66
C GLY A 355 -7.69 2.21 9.32
N TRP A 356 -8.44 2.57 8.29
CA TRP A 356 -8.37 2.03 6.92
C TRP A 356 -8.69 0.54 6.83
N TYR A 357 -9.61 0.06 7.69
CA TYR A 357 -10.03 -1.34 7.69
C TYR A 357 -11.02 -1.61 6.56
N GLN A 358 -10.63 -2.50 5.67
CA GLN A 358 -11.31 -2.83 4.42
C GLN A 358 -12.37 -3.90 4.68
N THR A 359 -13.57 -3.46 5.01
CA THR A 359 -14.64 -4.30 5.56
C THR A 359 -15.73 -4.64 4.56
N SER A 360 -16.60 -5.58 4.94
CA SER A 360 -17.82 -5.96 4.21
C SER A 360 -19.06 -5.13 4.61
N GLY A 361 -18.87 -3.94 5.21
CA GLY A 361 -19.96 -3.14 5.78
C GLY A 361 -20.87 -2.42 4.78
N SER A 362 -20.67 -2.56 3.46
CA SER A 362 -21.48 -1.97 2.40
C SER A 362 -22.30 -3.02 1.66
N GLU A 363 -23.50 -2.64 1.20
CA GLU A 363 -24.33 -3.45 0.30
C GLU A 363 -23.92 -3.32 -1.18
N ASN A 364 -22.98 -2.40 -1.51
CA ASN A 364 -22.54 -2.13 -2.89
C ASN A 364 -21.26 -2.93 -3.29
N GLN A 365 -20.98 -4.03 -2.61
CA GLN A 365 -19.82 -4.89 -2.88
C GLN A 365 -20.24 -6.36 -2.95
N ILE A 366 -19.42 -7.23 -3.54
CA ILE A 366 -19.77 -8.61 -3.92
C ILE A 366 -19.23 -9.70 -2.97
N PHE A 367 -18.70 -9.32 -1.80
CA PHE A 367 -17.97 -10.22 -0.89
C PHE A 367 -18.76 -10.57 0.38
N GLY A 368 -20.11 -10.57 0.32
CA GLY A 368 -20.97 -10.88 1.46
C GLY A 368 -20.89 -9.85 2.59
N SER A 369 -21.21 -10.26 3.81
CA SER A 369 -21.33 -9.38 4.99
C SER A 369 -20.51 -9.86 6.21
N GLY A 370 -19.75 -10.96 6.05
CA GLY A 370 -19.22 -11.73 7.17
C GLY A 370 -17.94 -11.21 7.83
N PHE A 371 -17.35 -10.06 7.38
CA PHE A 371 -16.13 -9.50 7.99
C PHE A 371 -16.30 -8.00 8.31
N PRO A 372 -17.08 -7.68 9.35
CA PRO A 372 -17.34 -6.32 9.78
C PRO A 372 -16.11 -5.68 10.44
N VAL A 373 -16.16 -4.38 10.68
CA VAL A 373 -15.09 -3.58 11.32
C VAL A 373 -14.67 -4.13 12.70
N ASP A 374 -15.56 -4.80 13.40
CA ASP A 374 -15.29 -5.40 14.71
C ASP A 374 -14.14 -6.41 14.70
N LEU A 375 -13.92 -7.12 13.58
CA LEU A 375 -12.77 -8.00 13.38
C LEU A 375 -11.45 -7.24 13.62
N TYR A 376 -11.29 -6.12 12.94
CA TYR A 376 -10.05 -5.32 12.96
C TYR A 376 -9.88 -4.54 14.27
N VAL A 377 -10.97 -4.04 14.83
CA VAL A 377 -10.98 -3.42 16.17
C VAL A 377 -10.52 -4.44 17.22
N ARG A 378 -10.99 -5.67 17.11
CA ARG A 378 -10.56 -6.76 17.98
C ARG A 378 -9.09 -7.12 17.77
N MET A 379 -8.60 -7.13 16.53
CA MET A 379 -7.18 -7.35 16.21
C MET A 379 -6.30 -6.28 16.86
N CYS A 380 -6.65 -5.00 16.78
CA CYS A 380 -5.90 -3.93 17.46
C CYS A 380 -5.80 -4.16 18.97
N TYR A 381 -6.91 -4.52 19.58
CA TYR A 381 -6.97 -4.81 21.02
C TYR A 381 -6.07 -5.99 21.42
N ASP A 382 -6.11 -7.06 20.64
CA ASP A 382 -5.38 -8.28 20.94
C ASP A 382 -3.88 -8.19 20.59
N LEU A 383 -3.48 -7.39 19.58
CA LEU A 383 -2.10 -7.30 19.13
C LEU A 383 -1.21 -6.40 20.00
N TYR A 384 -1.76 -5.35 20.62
CA TYR A 384 -0.99 -4.27 21.25
C TYR A 384 -1.34 -4.05 22.73
N ASP A 385 -1.32 -5.13 23.52
CA ASP A 385 -1.44 -5.10 24.99
C ASP A 385 -2.70 -4.33 25.48
N TYR A 386 -3.79 -4.43 24.71
CA TYR A 386 -5.12 -3.86 25.02
C TYR A 386 -5.17 -2.32 25.10
N ILE A 387 -4.15 -1.62 24.57
CA ILE A 387 -4.14 -0.15 24.57
C ILE A 387 -5.12 0.46 23.58
N PHE A 388 -5.50 -0.30 22.53
CA PHE A 388 -6.42 0.14 21.50
C PHE A 388 -7.80 -0.50 21.69
N TYR A 389 -8.70 0.20 22.35
CA TYR A 389 -10.12 -0.14 22.46
C TYR A 389 -10.95 0.79 21.57
N PRO A 390 -12.23 0.47 21.23
CA PRO A 390 -12.98 1.19 20.20
C PRO A 390 -12.94 2.72 20.30
N ALA A 391 -13.25 3.27 21.49
CA ALA A 391 -13.23 4.72 21.69
C ALA A 391 -11.82 5.34 21.55
N ARG A 392 -10.77 4.56 21.74
CA ARG A 392 -9.39 5.01 21.52
C ARG A 392 -9.06 5.10 20.04
N LEU A 393 -9.50 4.11 19.24
CA LEU A 393 -9.32 4.13 17.79
C LEU A 393 -10.03 5.34 17.18
N ASP A 394 -11.30 5.58 17.54
CA ASP A 394 -12.07 6.74 17.09
C ASP A 394 -11.36 8.07 17.41
N ALA A 395 -10.86 8.20 18.64
CA ALA A 395 -10.13 9.39 19.06
C ALA A 395 -8.83 9.60 18.27
N ASN A 396 -8.11 8.52 17.97
CA ASN A 396 -6.87 8.54 17.21
C ASN A 396 -7.12 8.98 15.74
N ILE A 397 -8.10 8.39 15.08
CA ILE A 397 -8.51 8.74 13.71
C ILE A 397 -8.97 10.20 13.62
N LYS A 398 -9.81 10.62 14.57
CA LYS A 398 -10.26 12.01 14.66
C LYS A 398 -9.09 12.97 14.86
N ARG A 399 -8.09 12.59 15.68
CA ARG A 399 -6.87 13.40 15.88
C ARG A 399 -6.12 13.58 14.55
N THR A 400 -5.89 12.50 13.82
CA THR A 400 -5.19 12.55 12.52
C THR A 400 -5.91 13.46 11.54
N ASN A 401 -7.21 13.28 11.36
CA ASN A 401 -8.03 14.12 10.48
C ASN A 401 -8.03 15.60 10.91
N THR A 402 -8.06 15.88 12.23
CA THR A 402 -8.02 17.24 12.75
C THR A 402 -6.69 17.93 12.48
N ILE A 403 -5.56 17.20 12.60
CA ILE A 403 -4.21 17.76 12.42
C ILE A 403 -3.87 17.99 10.95
N TYR A 404 -4.30 17.07 10.07
CA TYR A 404 -3.89 17.07 8.68
C TYR A 404 -4.96 17.54 7.69
N GLY A 405 -6.19 17.81 8.16
CA GLY A 405 -7.25 18.41 7.34
C GLY A 405 -8.05 17.41 6.50
N HIS A 406 -7.85 16.10 6.69
CA HIS A 406 -8.53 15.01 5.92
C HIS A 406 -8.54 15.29 4.41
N MET A 407 -9.72 15.40 3.77
CA MET A 407 -9.87 15.66 2.32
C MET A 407 -9.65 17.13 1.93
N ASN A 408 -9.27 18.00 2.87
CA ASN A 408 -9.01 19.40 2.62
C ASN A 408 -7.73 19.89 3.34
N PRO A 409 -6.56 19.28 3.03
CA PRO A 409 -5.29 19.70 3.62
C PRO A 409 -4.90 21.10 3.12
N GLU A 410 -4.30 21.90 3.99
CA GLU A 410 -3.77 23.24 3.61
C GLU A 410 -2.42 23.12 2.91
N VAL A 411 -2.42 22.76 1.62
CA VAL A 411 -1.21 22.59 0.81
C VAL A 411 -1.29 23.29 -0.53
N THR A 412 -0.13 23.66 -1.05
CA THR A 412 0.10 24.18 -2.41
C THR A 412 1.26 23.42 -3.03
N ASN A 413 1.37 23.43 -4.36
CA ASN A 413 2.44 22.76 -5.09
C ASN A 413 2.51 21.24 -4.82
N VAL A 414 1.35 20.59 -4.72
CA VAL A 414 1.25 19.13 -4.71
C VAL A 414 0.38 18.69 -5.87
N PHE A 415 0.90 17.80 -6.70
CA PHE A 415 0.13 17.13 -7.74
C PHE A 415 -0.35 15.78 -7.24
N PHE A 416 -1.65 15.60 -7.19
CA PHE A 416 -2.28 14.35 -6.79
C PHE A 416 -2.69 13.53 -8.01
N THR A 417 -2.30 12.26 -8.03
CA THR A 417 -2.69 11.32 -9.07
C THR A 417 -3.38 10.10 -8.45
N GLN A 418 -4.48 9.66 -9.04
CA GLN A 418 -5.24 8.50 -8.60
C GLN A 418 -5.50 7.57 -9.78
N GLY A 419 -5.58 6.27 -9.55
CA GLY A 419 -6.08 5.33 -10.55
C GLY A 419 -7.60 5.16 -10.45
N GLN A 420 -8.31 5.01 -11.57
CA GLN A 420 -9.74 4.70 -11.54
C GLN A 420 -10.05 3.36 -10.86
N LEU A 421 -9.20 2.35 -11.08
CA LEU A 421 -9.34 1.03 -10.49
C LEU A 421 -8.71 0.91 -9.10
N ASP A 422 -8.10 1.99 -8.58
CA ASP A 422 -7.41 2.00 -7.30
C ASP A 422 -8.41 1.92 -6.13
N PRO A 423 -8.41 0.83 -5.33
CA PRO A 423 -9.33 0.72 -4.20
C PRO A 423 -9.10 1.76 -3.09
N TRP A 424 -7.92 2.41 -3.06
CA TRP A 424 -7.60 3.48 -2.11
C TRP A 424 -8.13 4.85 -2.55
N ARG A 425 -8.53 5.00 -3.81
CA ARG A 425 -9.02 6.25 -4.39
C ARG A 425 -10.07 7.00 -3.54
N PRO A 426 -11.05 6.32 -2.89
CA PRO A 426 -12.04 7.02 -2.06
C PRO A 426 -11.47 7.74 -0.83
N MET A 427 -10.28 7.35 -0.37
CA MET A 427 -9.60 8.01 0.75
C MET A 427 -8.70 9.16 0.31
N GLY A 428 -8.55 9.40 -1.00
CA GLY A 428 -7.73 10.45 -1.60
C GLY A 428 -8.55 11.47 -2.38
N LEU A 429 -7.90 12.54 -2.82
CA LEU A 429 -8.51 13.58 -3.64
C LEU A 429 -8.81 13.04 -5.05
N GLN A 430 -9.99 13.38 -5.58
CA GLN A 430 -10.42 13.02 -6.92
C GLN A 430 -10.73 14.26 -7.79
N GLU A 431 -10.70 15.44 -7.19
CA GLU A 431 -10.87 16.74 -7.84
C GLU A 431 -9.75 17.67 -7.37
N ASP A 432 -9.49 18.73 -8.11
CA ASP A 432 -8.47 19.72 -7.76
C ASP A 432 -8.71 20.28 -6.36
N LEU A 433 -7.67 20.22 -5.53
CA LEU A 433 -7.75 20.81 -4.18
C LEU A 433 -7.80 22.33 -4.25
N ASN A 434 -6.97 22.90 -5.11
CA ASN A 434 -6.89 24.33 -5.41
C ASN A 434 -6.07 24.56 -6.70
N ASP A 435 -6.00 25.80 -7.19
CA ASP A 435 -5.31 26.14 -8.43
C ASP A 435 -3.81 25.74 -8.46
N GLN A 436 -3.17 25.58 -7.30
CA GLN A 436 -1.76 25.20 -7.17
C GLN A 436 -1.55 23.71 -6.84
N SER A 437 -2.62 22.99 -6.54
CA SER A 437 -2.56 21.58 -6.20
C SER A 437 -3.64 20.81 -7.00
N PRO A 438 -3.37 20.61 -8.30
CA PRO A 438 -4.29 19.88 -9.17
C PRO A 438 -4.31 18.38 -8.85
N THR A 439 -5.40 17.74 -9.27
CA THR A 439 -5.63 16.30 -9.10
C THR A 439 -6.05 15.69 -10.43
N VAL A 440 -5.65 14.45 -10.69
CA VAL A 440 -6.12 13.69 -11.85
C VAL A 440 -6.46 12.25 -11.45
N VAL A 441 -7.61 11.78 -11.92
CA VAL A 441 -7.98 10.36 -11.87
C VAL A 441 -7.71 9.76 -13.24
N ILE A 442 -6.77 8.81 -13.31
CA ILE A 442 -6.31 8.19 -14.55
C ILE A 442 -7.22 7.00 -14.87
N PRO A 443 -7.94 7.00 -16.01
CA PRO A 443 -8.81 5.91 -16.41
C PRO A 443 -8.05 4.58 -16.51
N MET A 444 -8.69 3.50 -16.10
CA MET A 444 -8.16 2.12 -16.15
C MET A 444 -6.82 1.90 -15.44
N ALA A 445 -6.30 2.90 -14.74
CA ALA A 445 -5.11 2.75 -13.91
C ALA A 445 -5.46 2.18 -12.53
N SER A 446 -4.57 1.36 -11.98
CA SER A 446 -4.65 0.85 -10.63
C SER A 446 -3.73 1.63 -9.68
N HIS A 447 -3.56 1.13 -8.46
CA HIS A 447 -2.77 1.75 -7.39
C HIS A 447 -1.31 2.04 -7.81
N VAL A 448 -0.87 3.29 -7.68
CA VAL A 448 0.52 3.75 -7.96
C VAL A 448 0.98 3.38 -9.40
N ALA A 449 0.08 3.28 -10.34
CA ALA A 449 0.40 2.79 -11.69
C ALA A 449 1.22 3.78 -12.54
N ASP A 450 1.23 5.05 -12.18
CA ASP A 450 1.82 6.18 -12.93
C ASP A 450 3.33 6.39 -12.66
N MET A 451 3.91 5.73 -11.66
CA MET A 451 5.32 5.91 -11.26
C MET A 451 6.34 5.33 -12.26
N GLY A 452 5.94 4.43 -13.15
CA GLY A 452 6.83 3.87 -14.20
C GLY A 452 7.26 4.92 -15.22
N SER A 453 8.41 4.71 -15.88
CA SER A 453 8.86 5.56 -17.00
C SER A 453 7.79 5.67 -18.09
N ILE A 454 7.77 6.79 -18.82
CA ILE A 454 6.92 6.94 -20.00
C ILE A 454 7.25 5.83 -21.01
N SER A 455 6.23 5.21 -21.56
CA SER A 455 6.36 4.09 -22.49
C SER A 455 5.25 4.08 -23.55
N ASP A 456 5.48 3.36 -24.64
CA ASP A 456 4.48 3.14 -25.72
C ASP A 456 3.23 2.36 -25.25
N ARG A 457 3.23 1.87 -24.01
CA ARG A 457 2.10 1.15 -23.39
C ARG A 457 1.21 2.06 -22.55
N ASP A 458 1.64 3.30 -22.31
CA ASP A 458 0.85 4.26 -21.56
C ASP A 458 -0.38 4.66 -22.38
N SER A 459 -1.56 4.72 -21.73
CA SER A 459 -2.73 5.33 -22.34
C SER A 459 -2.50 6.83 -22.56
N PRO A 460 -3.26 7.48 -23.45
CA PRO A 460 -3.16 8.93 -23.63
C PRO A 460 -3.30 9.71 -22.31
N GLU A 461 -4.18 9.26 -21.42
CA GLU A 461 -4.43 9.89 -20.11
C GLU A 461 -3.27 9.66 -19.14
N MET A 462 -2.68 8.45 -19.14
CA MET A 462 -1.49 8.14 -18.35
C MET A 462 -0.30 8.99 -18.81
N LEU A 463 -0.08 9.10 -20.13
CA LEU A 463 0.96 9.95 -20.70
C LEU A 463 0.75 11.41 -20.30
N ALA A 464 -0.48 11.93 -20.45
CA ALA A 464 -0.80 13.30 -20.08
C ALA A 464 -0.56 13.58 -18.59
N ALA A 465 -0.88 12.64 -17.70
CA ALA A 465 -0.61 12.77 -16.25
C ALA A 465 0.90 12.84 -15.97
N LYS A 466 1.69 11.96 -16.61
CA LYS A 466 3.15 11.93 -16.48
C LYS A 466 3.82 13.19 -17.05
N GLU A 467 3.37 13.67 -18.19
CA GLU A 467 3.84 14.94 -18.75
C GLU A 467 3.47 16.12 -17.85
N ARG A 468 2.25 16.11 -17.28
CA ARG A 468 1.76 17.18 -16.39
C ARG A 468 2.59 17.28 -15.10
N VAL A 469 2.95 16.18 -14.45
CA VAL A 469 3.81 16.23 -13.26
C VAL A 469 5.17 16.83 -13.59
N PHE A 470 5.74 16.50 -14.75
CA PHE A 470 7.02 17.06 -15.16
C PHE A 470 6.97 18.56 -15.39
N GLU A 471 5.93 19.07 -16.06
CA GLU A 471 5.72 20.50 -16.25
C GLU A 471 5.56 21.25 -14.91
N LEU A 472 4.80 20.69 -13.99
CA LEU A 472 4.62 21.27 -12.65
C LEU A 472 5.95 21.30 -11.87
N ILE A 473 6.74 20.24 -11.89
CA ILE A 473 8.04 20.19 -11.23
C ILE A 473 8.97 21.26 -11.81
N LYS A 474 9.02 21.45 -13.15
CA LYS A 474 9.80 22.52 -13.76
C LYS A 474 9.37 23.92 -13.28
N GLN A 475 8.07 24.14 -13.09
CA GLN A 475 7.55 25.39 -12.54
C GLN A 475 7.96 25.59 -11.08
N TRP A 476 7.95 24.56 -10.26
CA TRP A 476 8.27 24.65 -8.84
C TRP A 476 9.76 24.87 -8.54
N ILE A 477 10.64 24.43 -9.44
CA ILE A 477 12.10 24.63 -9.29
C ILE A 477 12.64 25.86 -10.02
N SER A 478 11.83 26.57 -10.83
CA SER A 478 12.21 27.78 -11.57
C SER A 478 12.51 29.00 -10.68
#